data_1299bb108d79cf7183cbd08983c0985c
#
_entry.id   1299bb108d79cf7183cbd08983c0985c
#
_cell.length_a   1.000
_cell.length_b   1.000
_cell.length_c   1.000
_cell.angle_alpha   90.00
_cell.angle_beta   90.00
_cell.angle_gamma   90.00
#
_symmetry.space_group_name_H-M   'P 1'
#
loop_
_entity.id
_entity.type
_entity.pdbx_description
1 polymer ?
#
loop_
_entity_poly.entity_id
_entity_poly.type
_entity_poly.pdbx_seq_one_letter_code
_entity_poly.pdbx_strand_id
1 'polypeptide(L)'
;RKSVSVQIEADAVAKRVEERIEKLKKEGQMPDQMSLSQIRQTLTQQEQVSEKSVELAAAKEWDFQNVFPPRDPNAVLFVRYKLLASPDPPNEEIFGQWRIGDFRQFKMGIQKFKTPVYAVEQSDSVRTIHEIKIPAAAVAEDGHVTVAFFNSPDYNVSTVIFEQMEVLYKVGSFGTNFFRVVLLIAVRLIFLAALGVSL
;
A
#
# COMPACT_ATOMS: atom_id res chain seq x y z
N ARG A 1 -0.12 11.82 11.06
CA ARG A 1 -0.64 10.97 9.98
C ARG A 1 -0.73 9.53 10.49
N LYS A 2 -1.73 8.79 10.06
CA LYS A 2 -1.81 7.33 10.24
C LYS A 2 -1.45 6.67 8.92
N SER A 3 -0.69 5.58 8.99
CA SER A 3 -0.30 4.78 7.83
C SER A 3 -1.03 3.44 7.87
N VAL A 4 -1.46 2.98 6.71
CA VAL A 4 -1.94 1.63 6.46
C VAL A 4 -1.10 1.07 5.31
N SER A 5 -0.33 0.01 5.59
CA SER A 5 0.56 -0.62 4.61
C SER A 5 -0.10 -1.86 4.02
N VAL A 6 0.31 -2.23 2.82
CA VAL A 6 -0.04 -3.52 2.23
C VAL A 6 0.58 -4.63 3.08
N GLN A 7 -0.23 -5.57 3.52
CA GLN A 7 0.25 -6.81 4.12
C GLN A 7 0.34 -7.86 3.01
N ILE A 8 1.55 -8.29 2.69
CA ILE A 8 1.74 -9.48 1.87
C ILE A 8 1.37 -10.67 2.77
N GLU A 9 0.36 -11.42 2.37
CA GLU A 9 -0.04 -12.63 3.10
C GLU A 9 1.08 -13.66 3.00
N ALA A 10 1.88 -13.78 4.05
CA ALA A 10 3.00 -14.72 4.13
C ALA A 10 2.55 -16.17 3.87
N ASP A 11 1.34 -16.51 4.31
CA ASP A 11 0.73 -17.83 4.10
C ASP A 11 0.43 -18.10 2.61
N ALA A 12 -0.02 -17.09 1.86
CA ALA A 12 -0.27 -17.23 0.43
C ALA A 12 1.03 -17.41 -0.37
N VAL A 13 2.10 -16.70 0.02
CA VAL A 13 3.44 -16.89 -0.57
C VAL A 13 3.96 -18.27 -0.24
N ALA A 14 3.88 -18.73 1.01
CA ALA A 14 4.34 -20.04 1.43
C ALA A 14 3.61 -21.18 0.65
N LYS A 15 2.30 -21.06 0.48
CA LYS A 15 1.52 -22.04 -0.29
C LYS A 15 1.97 -22.13 -1.74
N ARG A 16 2.17 -21.00 -2.44
CA ARG A 16 2.66 -20.99 -3.82
C ARG A 16 4.07 -21.58 -3.95
N VAL A 17 4.94 -21.30 -2.98
CA VAL A 17 6.29 -21.89 -2.95
C VAL A 17 6.22 -23.41 -2.83
N GLU A 18 5.38 -23.97 -1.97
CA GLU A 18 5.22 -25.42 -1.84
C GLU A 18 4.64 -26.05 -3.12
N GLU A 19 3.61 -25.44 -3.72
CA GLU A 19 3.05 -25.89 -5.01
C GLU A 19 4.12 -25.91 -6.12
N ARG A 20 5.01 -24.90 -6.15
CA ARG A 20 6.08 -24.80 -7.14
C ARG A 20 7.19 -25.85 -6.89
N ILE A 21 7.52 -26.13 -5.63
CA ILE A 21 8.45 -27.20 -5.26
C ILE A 21 7.89 -28.57 -5.68
N GLU A 22 6.60 -28.83 -5.43
CA GLU A 22 5.96 -30.08 -5.85
C GLU A 22 5.97 -30.25 -7.37
N LYS A 23 5.72 -29.16 -8.11
CA LYS A 23 5.79 -29.18 -9.57
C LYS A 23 7.20 -29.51 -10.07
N LEU A 24 8.24 -28.86 -9.54
CA LEU A 24 9.65 -29.13 -9.88
C LEU A 24 10.04 -30.59 -9.58
N LYS A 25 9.56 -31.16 -8.47
CA LYS A 25 9.74 -32.57 -8.14
C LYS A 25 9.11 -33.51 -9.16
N LYS A 26 7.85 -33.22 -9.55
CA LYS A 26 7.10 -34.06 -10.53
C LYS A 26 7.72 -34.01 -11.93
N GLU A 27 8.27 -32.86 -12.31
CA GLU A 27 8.92 -32.65 -13.62
C GLU A 27 10.38 -33.11 -13.66
N GLY A 28 10.93 -33.56 -12.53
CA GLY A 28 12.33 -33.97 -12.43
C GLY A 28 13.33 -32.85 -12.64
N GLN A 29 12.90 -31.61 -12.46
CA GLN A 29 13.69 -30.38 -12.69
C GLN A 29 14.33 -29.84 -11.41
N MET A 30 14.48 -30.67 -10.37
CA MET A 30 15.14 -30.27 -9.15
C MET A 30 16.62 -30.07 -9.39
N PRO A 31 17.21 -28.92 -8.99
CA PRO A 31 18.64 -28.69 -9.12
C PRO A 31 19.44 -29.65 -8.23
N ASP A 32 20.27 -30.50 -8.83
CA ASP A 32 21.05 -31.54 -8.13
C ASP A 32 22.05 -30.98 -7.11
N GLN A 33 22.39 -29.69 -7.22
CA GLN A 33 23.42 -29.04 -6.39
C GLN A 33 22.84 -28.22 -5.22
N MET A 34 21.54 -28.10 -5.08
CA MET A 34 20.90 -27.27 -4.05
C MET A 34 20.13 -28.11 -3.04
N SER A 35 20.25 -27.77 -1.76
CA SER A 35 19.42 -28.37 -0.73
C SER A 35 17.95 -27.87 -0.86
N LEU A 36 17.00 -28.68 -0.39
CA LEU A 36 15.58 -28.29 -0.36
C LEU A 36 15.34 -26.96 0.38
N SER A 37 16.12 -26.67 1.42
CA SER A 37 16.05 -25.43 2.16
C SER A 37 16.51 -24.22 1.33
N GLN A 38 17.56 -24.38 0.55
CA GLN A 38 18.05 -23.34 -0.36
C GLN A 38 17.06 -23.07 -1.49
N ILE A 39 16.50 -24.14 -2.07
CA ILE A 39 15.44 -24.02 -3.11
C ILE A 39 14.23 -23.28 -2.54
N ARG A 40 13.76 -23.66 -1.36
CA ARG A 40 12.63 -22.98 -0.69
C ARG A 40 12.94 -21.50 -0.44
N GLN A 41 14.12 -21.17 0.07
CA GLN A 41 14.54 -19.79 0.31
C GLN A 41 14.58 -18.97 -0.98
N THR A 42 15.16 -19.52 -2.05
CA THR A 42 15.24 -18.84 -3.36
C THR A 42 13.84 -18.62 -3.94
N LEU A 43 12.98 -19.65 -3.92
CA LEU A 43 11.61 -19.52 -4.41
C LEU A 43 10.79 -18.52 -3.58
N THR A 44 10.97 -18.51 -2.26
CA THR A 44 10.30 -17.52 -1.40
C THR A 44 10.70 -16.09 -1.75
N GLN A 45 11.99 -15.85 -1.99
CA GLN A 45 12.47 -14.54 -2.42
C GLN A 45 11.92 -14.16 -3.81
N GLN A 46 11.89 -15.11 -4.75
CA GLN A 46 11.33 -14.88 -6.08
C GLN A 46 9.83 -14.55 -6.03
N GLU A 47 9.06 -15.31 -5.26
CA GLU A 47 7.63 -15.05 -5.08
C GLU A 47 7.37 -13.70 -4.39
N GLN A 48 8.17 -13.33 -3.39
CA GLN A 48 8.07 -12.01 -2.74
C GLN A 48 8.37 -10.85 -3.70
N VAL A 49 9.35 -11.01 -4.59
CA VAL A 49 9.65 -10.01 -5.63
C VAL A 49 8.53 -9.97 -6.66
N SER A 50 8.05 -11.12 -7.12
CA SER A 50 6.91 -11.22 -8.07
C SER A 50 5.65 -10.56 -7.51
N GLU A 51 5.38 -10.74 -6.20
CA GLU A 51 4.26 -10.07 -5.52
C GLU A 51 4.40 -8.54 -5.48
N LYS A 52 5.59 -8.02 -5.64
CA LYS A 52 5.86 -6.58 -5.65
C LYS A 52 6.07 -6.03 -7.06
N SER A 53 6.18 -6.90 -8.06
CA SER A 53 6.48 -6.50 -9.44
C SER A 53 5.23 -6.30 -10.27
N VAL A 54 5.34 -5.41 -11.26
CA VAL A 54 4.36 -5.18 -12.30
C VAL A 54 5.08 -5.20 -13.65
N GLU A 55 4.85 -6.25 -14.41
CA GLU A 55 5.43 -6.42 -15.74
C GLU A 55 4.88 -5.38 -16.73
N LEU A 56 5.53 -5.25 -17.88
CA LEU A 56 5.03 -4.42 -18.98
C LEU A 56 3.66 -4.92 -19.43
N ALA A 57 2.78 -3.98 -19.76
CA ALA A 57 1.38 -4.21 -20.13
C ALA A 57 0.53 -4.87 -19.01
N ALA A 58 1.05 -4.98 -17.81
CA ALA A 58 0.32 -5.51 -16.67
C ALA A 58 -0.22 -4.42 -15.76
N ALA A 59 -1.30 -4.75 -15.04
CA ALA A 59 -1.83 -3.94 -13.96
C ALA A 59 -1.74 -4.71 -12.63
N LYS A 60 -1.57 -3.96 -11.55
CA LYS A 60 -1.59 -4.51 -10.21
C LYS A 60 -2.47 -3.67 -9.29
N GLU A 61 -3.25 -4.35 -8.46
CA GLU A 61 -4.14 -3.75 -7.49
C GLU A 61 -3.65 -4.06 -6.06
N TRP A 62 -3.74 -3.07 -5.18
CA TRP A 62 -3.50 -3.21 -3.75
C TRP A 62 -4.74 -2.74 -3.01
N ASP A 63 -5.29 -3.61 -2.18
CA ASP A 63 -6.46 -3.33 -1.36
C ASP A 63 -6.04 -2.91 0.05
N PHE A 64 -6.53 -1.75 0.49
CA PHE A 64 -6.31 -1.22 1.83
C PHE A 64 -7.62 -1.23 2.58
N GLN A 65 -7.59 -1.75 3.80
CA GLN A 65 -8.72 -1.80 4.70
C GLN A 65 -8.45 -0.93 5.95
N ASN A 66 -9.51 -0.57 6.66
CA ASN A 66 -9.42 0.24 7.87
C ASN A 66 -8.82 1.65 7.65
N VAL A 67 -9.03 2.21 6.47
CA VAL A 67 -8.68 3.59 6.13
C VAL A 67 -9.86 4.50 6.47
N PHE A 68 -9.79 5.21 7.59
CA PHE A 68 -10.86 6.10 8.05
C PHE A 68 -10.36 7.54 8.17
N PRO A 69 -10.30 8.28 7.05
CA PRO A 69 -9.94 9.70 7.07
C PRO A 69 -11.03 10.52 7.77
N PRO A 70 -10.73 11.76 8.21
CA PRO A 70 -11.75 12.66 8.72
C PRO A 70 -12.87 12.89 7.69
N ARG A 71 -14.11 13.02 8.15
CA ARG A 71 -15.27 13.35 7.32
C ARG A 71 -15.31 14.85 6.98
N ASP A 72 -14.21 15.35 6.42
CA ASP A 72 -14.08 16.72 5.95
C ASP A 72 -14.06 16.69 4.42
N PRO A 73 -14.88 17.49 3.72
CA PRO A 73 -14.88 17.55 2.25
C PRO A 73 -13.50 17.86 1.65
N ASN A 74 -12.66 18.56 2.40
CA ASN A 74 -11.29 18.91 2.00
C ASN A 74 -10.24 17.91 2.51
N ALA A 75 -10.66 16.81 3.17
CA ALA A 75 -9.73 15.80 3.63
C ALA A 75 -9.04 15.13 2.44
N VAL A 76 -7.75 14.87 2.61
CA VAL A 76 -6.92 14.23 1.59
C VAL A 76 -6.25 13.00 2.15
N LEU A 77 -6.01 12.06 1.23
CA LEU A 77 -5.15 10.91 1.41
C LEU A 77 -3.85 11.13 0.64
N PHE A 78 -2.82 10.45 1.07
CA PHE A 78 -1.58 10.33 0.33
C PHE A 78 -1.30 8.85 0.11
N VAL A 79 -1.16 8.44 -1.15
CA VAL A 79 -0.61 7.14 -1.50
C VAL A 79 0.89 7.33 -1.60
N ARG A 80 1.63 6.76 -0.66
CA ARG A 80 3.09 6.81 -0.62
C ARG A 80 3.64 5.50 -1.13
N TYR A 81 4.62 5.59 -2.00
CA TYR A 81 5.26 4.42 -2.57
C TYR A 81 6.73 4.70 -2.88
N LYS A 82 7.49 3.61 -3.02
CA LYS A 82 8.85 3.61 -3.54
C LYS A 82 8.94 2.54 -4.60
N LEU A 83 9.44 2.92 -5.76
CA LEU A 83 9.57 2.02 -6.91
C LEU A 83 11.02 1.83 -7.31
N LEU A 84 11.30 0.63 -7.79
CA LEU A 84 12.49 0.23 -8.52
C LEU A 84 12.07 -0.18 -9.92
N ALA A 85 13.01 -0.26 -10.83
CA ALA A 85 12.78 -0.76 -12.19
C ALA A 85 13.87 -1.75 -12.59
N SER A 86 13.49 -2.73 -13.40
CA SER A 86 14.44 -3.71 -13.95
C SER A 86 14.05 -4.05 -15.40
N PRO A 87 14.95 -3.83 -16.39
CA PRO A 87 16.22 -3.07 -16.28
C PRO A 87 16.00 -1.61 -15.89
N ASP A 88 17.06 -0.92 -15.47
CA ASP A 88 16.97 0.52 -15.19
C ASP A 88 16.53 1.28 -16.44
N PRO A 89 15.52 2.17 -16.34
CA PRO A 89 15.05 2.96 -17.47
C PRO A 89 16.10 4.03 -17.86
N PRO A 90 16.19 4.41 -19.14
CA PRO A 90 17.20 5.34 -19.63
C PRO A 90 17.23 6.70 -18.91
N ASN A 91 16.05 7.19 -18.49
CA ASN A 91 15.89 8.49 -17.83
C ASN A 91 15.76 8.37 -16.29
N GLU A 92 15.97 7.17 -15.75
CA GLU A 92 15.71 6.88 -14.33
C GLU A 92 14.29 7.22 -13.86
N GLU A 93 13.34 7.28 -14.79
CA GLU A 93 11.93 7.59 -14.54
C GLU A 93 11.00 6.50 -15.06
N ILE A 94 9.90 6.29 -14.36
CA ILE A 94 8.78 5.43 -14.74
C ILE A 94 7.52 6.28 -14.86
N PHE A 95 6.84 6.18 -15.98
CA PHE A 95 5.53 6.78 -16.17
C PHE A 95 4.46 5.88 -15.57
N GLY A 96 3.79 6.35 -14.54
CA GLY A 96 2.76 5.64 -13.82
C GLY A 96 1.35 6.08 -14.19
N GLN A 97 0.51 5.12 -14.54
CA GLN A 97 -0.93 5.31 -14.67
C GLN A 97 -1.63 4.70 -13.47
N TRP A 98 -2.17 5.57 -12.62
CA TRP A 98 -2.76 5.19 -11.36
C TRP A 98 -4.28 5.34 -11.38
N ARG A 99 -4.96 4.40 -10.74
CA ARG A 99 -6.39 4.51 -10.42
C ARG A 99 -6.60 4.21 -8.95
N ILE A 100 -7.34 5.08 -8.25
CA ILE A 100 -7.51 5.00 -6.81
C ILE A 100 -8.98 5.20 -6.46
N GLY A 101 -9.58 4.24 -5.75
CA GLY A 101 -10.98 4.25 -5.37
C GLY A 101 -11.48 2.89 -4.90
N ASP A 102 -12.79 2.72 -4.77
CA ASP A 102 -13.39 1.41 -4.43
C ASP A 102 -13.69 0.60 -5.70
N PHE A 103 -12.82 -0.33 -6.07
CA PHE A 103 -12.97 -1.15 -7.28
C PHE A 103 -13.96 -2.30 -7.14
N ARG A 104 -14.41 -2.62 -5.94
CA ARG A 104 -15.45 -3.64 -5.73
C ARG A 104 -16.74 -3.27 -6.46
N GLN A 105 -17.00 -1.99 -6.65
CA GLN A 105 -18.15 -1.48 -7.38
C GLN A 105 -18.18 -1.95 -8.85
N PHE A 106 -17.01 -2.03 -9.50
CA PHE A 106 -16.89 -2.58 -10.86
C PHE A 106 -17.16 -4.08 -10.89
N LYS A 107 -16.61 -4.83 -9.90
CA LYS A 107 -16.79 -6.27 -9.79
C LYS A 107 -18.27 -6.65 -9.50
N MET A 108 -19.02 -5.79 -8.83
CA MET A 108 -20.44 -5.97 -8.52
C MET A 108 -21.39 -5.50 -9.63
N GLY A 109 -20.88 -4.95 -10.75
CA GLY A 109 -21.71 -4.45 -11.86
C GLY A 109 -22.57 -3.24 -11.51
N ILE A 110 -22.17 -2.45 -10.50
CA ILE A 110 -22.91 -1.26 -10.05
C ILE A 110 -22.79 -0.17 -11.12
N GLN A 111 -23.91 0.24 -11.68
CA GLN A 111 -23.95 1.27 -12.75
C GLN A 111 -23.69 2.68 -12.23
N LYS A 112 -24.03 2.98 -10.99
CA LYS A 112 -23.81 4.29 -10.36
C LYS A 112 -22.88 4.14 -9.17
N PHE A 113 -21.64 4.54 -9.35
CA PHE A 113 -20.63 4.46 -8.29
C PHE A 113 -20.98 5.39 -7.13
N LYS A 114 -20.92 4.84 -5.91
CA LYS A 114 -21.07 5.62 -4.67
C LYS A 114 -19.77 6.37 -4.33
N THR A 115 -18.64 5.73 -4.62
CA THR A 115 -17.32 6.24 -4.33
C THR A 115 -16.62 6.60 -5.64
N PRO A 116 -16.11 7.82 -5.80
CA PRO A 116 -15.41 8.21 -7.02
C PRO A 116 -14.07 7.46 -7.16
N VAL A 117 -13.68 7.21 -8.42
CA VAL A 117 -12.37 6.69 -8.77
C VAL A 117 -11.56 7.80 -9.41
N TYR A 118 -10.39 8.05 -8.88
CA TYR A 118 -9.47 9.07 -9.35
C TYR A 118 -8.40 8.43 -10.24
N ALA A 119 -8.18 9.01 -11.42
CA ALA A 119 -7.07 8.67 -12.30
C ALA A 119 -5.97 9.72 -12.12
N VAL A 120 -4.73 9.26 -11.97
CA VAL A 120 -3.54 10.12 -11.87
C VAL A 120 -2.47 9.54 -12.80
N GLU A 121 -1.83 10.41 -13.56
CA GLU A 121 -0.71 10.07 -14.43
C GLU A 121 0.47 10.95 -14.06
N GLN A 122 1.61 10.33 -13.80
CA GLN A 122 2.83 11.06 -13.45
C GLN A 122 4.08 10.25 -13.75
N SER A 123 5.19 10.95 -14.01
CA SER A 123 6.52 10.35 -14.11
C SER A 123 7.23 10.46 -12.77
N ASP A 124 7.78 9.36 -12.32
CA ASP A 124 8.41 9.23 -11.01
C ASP A 124 9.82 8.67 -11.13
N SER A 125 10.77 9.30 -10.45
CA SER A 125 12.15 8.82 -10.41
C SER A 125 12.24 7.50 -9.65
N VAL A 126 13.00 6.54 -10.18
CA VAL A 126 13.27 5.27 -9.49
C VAL A 126 14.05 5.50 -8.19
N ARG A 127 13.92 4.57 -7.23
CA ARG A 127 14.65 4.55 -5.93
C ARG A 127 14.30 5.69 -4.97
N THR A 128 13.37 6.58 -5.32
CA THR A 128 12.88 7.66 -4.46
C THR A 128 11.49 7.38 -3.91
N ILE A 129 11.11 8.08 -2.85
CA ILE A 129 9.77 7.98 -2.27
C ILE A 129 8.88 9.04 -2.92
N HIS A 130 7.72 8.62 -3.38
CA HIS A 130 6.71 9.48 -4.02
C HIS A 130 5.41 9.48 -3.23
N GLU A 131 4.61 10.53 -3.40
CA GLU A 131 3.28 10.65 -2.81
C GLU A 131 2.29 11.15 -3.87
N ILE A 132 1.18 10.42 -4.05
CA ILE A 132 0.02 10.87 -4.81
C ILE A 132 -1.00 11.41 -3.83
N LYS A 133 -1.43 12.66 -4.03
CA LYS A 133 -2.45 13.30 -3.22
C LYS A 133 -3.81 13.14 -3.89
N ILE A 134 -4.78 12.55 -3.17
CA ILE A 134 -6.15 12.35 -3.64
C ILE A 134 -7.17 12.78 -2.59
N PRO A 135 -8.41 13.14 -2.99
CA PRO A 135 -9.49 13.41 -2.05
C PRO A 135 -9.84 12.19 -1.21
N ALA A 136 -10.16 12.40 0.06
CA ALA A 136 -10.59 11.31 0.96
C ALA A 136 -11.90 10.63 0.53
N ALA A 137 -12.66 11.26 -0.36
CA ALA A 137 -13.85 10.68 -0.99
C ALA A 137 -13.57 9.41 -1.82
N ALA A 138 -12.30 9.12 -2.15
CA ALA A 138 -11.88 7.86 -2.77
C ALA A 138 -12.08 6.63 -1.88
N VAL A 139 -12.20 6.84 -0.55
CA VAL A 139 -12.39 5.75 0.42
C VAL A 139 -13.86 5.45 0.56
N ALA A 140 -14.20 4.17 0.50
CA ALA A 140 -15.55 3.71 0.78
C ALA A 140 -15.93 3.92 2.25
N GLU A 141 -17.23 3.92 2.56
CA GLU A 141 -17.75 4.13 3.91
C GLU A 141 -17.23 3.11 4.94
N ASP A 142 -16.94 1.90 4.48
CA ASP A 142 -16.39 0.81 5.30
C ASP A 142 -14.86 0.90 5.48
N GLY A 143 -14.22 1.95 4.98
CA GLY A 143 -12.79 2.18 5.08
C GLY A 143 -11.95 1.39 4.08
N HIS A 144 -12.56 0.93 2.98
CA HIS A 144 -11.85 0.25 1.91
C HIS A 144 -11.44 1.23 0.81
N VAL A 145 -10.22 1.07 0.30
CA VAL A 145 -9.72 1.77 -0.89
C VAL A 145 -8.75 0.86 -1.64
N THR A 146 -8.90 0.80 -2.95
CA THR A 146 -8.00 0.10 -3.86
C THR A 146 -7.10 1.10 -4.57
N VAL A 147 -5.83 0.80 -4.66
CA VAL A 147 -4.83 1.51 -5.47
C VAL A 147 -4.43 0.59 -6.58
N ALA A 148 -4.61 0.99 -7.82
CA ALA A 148 -4.18 0.25 -9.00
C ALA A 148 -3.12 1.03 -9.76
N PHE A 149 -2.12 0.33 -10.25
CA PHE A 149 -1.07 0.83 -11.13
C PHE A 149 -1.06 0.02 -12.41
N PHE A 150 -0.95 0.70 -13.54
CA PHE A 150 -0.77 0.07 -14.85
C PHE A 150 0.59 0.48 -15.42
N ASN A 151 1.40 -0.51 -15.77
CA ASN A 151 2.70 -0.33 -16.40
C ASN A 151 2.54 -0.32 -17.91
N SER A 152 2.33 0.88 -18.49
CA SER A 152 2.07 1.02 -19.91
C SER A 152 3.32 0.79 -20.75
N PRO A 153 3.27 -0.12 -21.76
CA PRO A 153 4.38 -0.37 -22.66
C PRO A 153 4.63 0.79 -23.63
N ASP A 154 3.69 1.73 -23.77
CA ASP A 154 3.85 2.90 -24.63
C ASP A 154 4.86 3.92 -24.06
N TYR A 155 5.06 3.88 -22.73
CA TYR A 155 5.90 4.84 -22.01
C TYR A 155 7.08 4.20 -21.30
N ASN A 156 6.94 2.93 -20.89
CA ASN A 156 7.94 2.22 -20.10
C ASN A 156 8.57 1.06 -20.89
N VAL A 157 9.78 0.69 -20.50
CA VAL A 157 10.51 -0.47 -21.06
C VAL A 157 10.92 -1.48 -19.98
N SER A 158 10.55 -1.22 -18.74
CA SER A 158 11.04 -1.93 -17.56
C SER A 158 9.90 -2.54 -16.75
N THR A 159 10.17 -3.66 -16.09
CA THR A 159 9.33 -4.15 -14.99
C THR A 159 9.48 -3.24 -13.78
N VAL A 160 8.37 -2.82 -13.20
CA VAL A 160 8.33 -1.96 -12.02
C VAL A 160 8.17 -2.82 -10.76
N ILE A 161 8.97 -2.55 -9.73
CA ILE A 161 8.96 -3.28 -8.45
C ILE A 161 8.65 -2.28 -7.34
N PHE A 162 7.58 -2.51 -6.58
CA PHE A 162 7.18 -1.66 -5.47
C PHE A 162 7.79 -2.16 -4.16
N GLU A 163 8.80 -1.46 -3.63
CA GLU A 163 9.40 -1.80 -2.34
C GLU A 163 8.47 -1.45 -1.18
N GLN A 164 7.75 -0.34 -1.31
CA GLN A 164 6.85 0.17 -0.29
C GLN A 164 5.57 0.68 -0.95
N MET A 165 4.43 0.39 -0.34
CA MET A 165 3.12 0.91 -0.73
C MET A 165 2.28 1.12 0.53
N GLU A 166 1.87 2.34 0.78
CA GLU A 166 1.07 2.69 1.96
C GLU A 166 0.10 3.84 1.68
N VAL A 167 -1.02 3.83 2.38
CA VAL A 167 -1.98 4.93 2.39
C VAL A 167 -1.85 5.70 3.69
N LEU A 168 -1.63 7.00 3.58
CA LEU A 168 -1.48 7.93 4.69
C LEU A 168 -2.67 8.87 4.76
N TYR A 169 -3.17 9.11 5.96
CA TYR A 169 -4.22 10.10 6.17
C TYR A 169 -4.08 10.83 7.50
N LYS A 170 -4.65 12.01 7.58
CA LYS A 170 -4.63 12.82 8.80
C LYS A 170 -5.68 12.31 9.77
N VAL A 171 -5.30 12.04 11.00
CA VAL A 171 -6.21 11.63 12.08
C VAL A 171 -6.44 12.80 13.01
N GLY A 172 -7.48 13.58 12.75
CA GLY A 172 -7.84 14.74 13.56
C GLY A 172 -6.92 15.96 13.41
N SER A 173 -7.31 17.08 14.00
CA SER A 173 -6.46 18.29 14.03
C SER A 173 -5.48 18.23 15.21
N PHE A 174 -4.25 18.71 14.98
CA PHE A 174 -3.26 18.88 16.05
C PHE A 174 -3.83 19.66 17.23
N GLY A 175 -4.56 20.75 16.96
CA GLY A 175 -5.17 21.59 17.98
C GLY A 175 -6.13 20.87 18.90
N THR A 176 -7.00 20.02 18.36
CA THR A 176 -7.96 19.23 19.16
C THR A 176 -7.23 18.21 20.06
N ASN A 177 -6.23 17.53 19.52
CA ASN A 177 -5.44 16.56 20.29
C ASN A 177 -4.58 17.28 21.34
N PHE A 178 -3.97 18.38 20.99
CA PHE A 178 -3.20 19.22 21.93
C PHE A 178 -4.09 19.71 23.07
N PHE A 179 -5.27 20.26 22.77
CA PHE A 179 -6.21 20.74 23.77
C PHE A 179 -6.66 19.63 24.73
N ARG A 180 -6.95 18.44 24.22
CA ARG A 180 -7.27 17.27 25.06
C ARG A 180 -6.15 16.90 26.01
N VAL A 181 -4.90 16.91 25.54
CA VAL A 181 -3.75 16.60 26.39
C VAL A 181 -3.55 17.67 27.48
N VAL A 182 -3.62 18.95 27.11
CA VAL A 182 -3.52 20.06 28.07
C VAL A 182 -4.64 20.01 29.11
N LEU A 183 -5.88 19.73 28.68
CA LEU A 183 -7.01 19.57 29.59
C LEU A 183 -6.80 18.42 30.59
N LEU A 184 -6.32 17.27 30.11
CA LEU A 184 -6.01 16.13 30.99
C LEU A 184 -4.93 16.46 32.02
N ILE A 185 -3.89 17.19 31.61
CA ILE A 185 -2.83 17.64 32.52
C ILE A 185 -3.40 18.61 33.55
N ALA A 186 -4.21 19.58 33.12
CA ALA A 186 -4.84 20.53 34.01
C ALA A 186 -5.74 19.86 35.06
N VAL A 187 -6.58 18.89 34.65
CA VAL A 187 -7.43 18.13 35.55
C VAL A 187 -6.59 17.35 36.58
N ARG A 188 -5.48 16.73 36.14
CA ARG A 188 -4.57 16.02 37.05
C ARG A 188 -3.91 16.96 38.07
N LEU A 189 -3.47 18.15 37.64
CA LEU A 189 -2.87 19.14 38.53
C LEU A 189 -3.88 19.68 39.56
N ILE A 190 -5.12 19.95 39.14
CA ILE A 190 -6.20 20.37 40.02
C ILE A 190 -6.47 19.29 41.08
N PHE A 191 -6.53 18.02 40.64
CA PHE A 191 -6.76 16.91 41.57
C PHE A 191 -5.62 16.77 42.62
N LEU A 192 -4.36 16.88 42.16
CA LEU A 192 -3.21 16.84 43.07
C LEU A 192 -3.17 18.03 44.01
N ALA A 193 -3.51 19.23 43.55
CA ALA A 193 -3.61 20.43 44.38
C ALA A 193 -4.71 20.26 45.45
N ALA A 194 -5.87 19.73 45.08
CA ALA A 194 -6.97 19.46 46.03
C ALA A 194 -6.57 18.44 47.14
N LEU A 195 -5.82 17.41 46.75
CA LEU A 195 -5.28 16.45 47.75
C LEU A 195 -4.21 17.09 48.65
N GLY A 196 -3.34 17.94 48.11
CA GLY A 196 -2.31 18.62 48.92
C GLY A 196 -2.82 19.66 49.89
N VAL A 197 -4.03 20.22 49.64
CA VAL A 197 -4.68 21.18 50.56
C VAL A 197 -5.50 20.46 51.64
N SER A 198 -5.84 19.18 51.43
CA SER A 198 -6.64 18.40 52.38
C SER A 198 -5.79 17.58 53.39
N LEU A 199 -4.48 17.68 53.35
CA LEU A 199 -3.49 17.15 54.27
C LEU A 199 -2.94 18.23 55.18
#